data_52749b4d3ae1d358f6235e9df36ea867
#
_entry.id   52749b4d3ae1d358f6235e9df36ea867
#
_cell.length_a   1.000
_cell.length_b   1.000
_cell.length_c   1.000
_cell.angle_alpha   90.00
_cell.angle_beta   90.00
_cell.angle_gamma   90.00
#
_symmetry.space_group_name_H-M   'P 1'
#
loop_
_entity.id
_entity.type
_entity.pdbx_description
1 polymer ?
#
loop_
_entity_poly.entity_id
_entity_poly.type
_entity_poly.pdbx_seq_one_letter_code
_entity_poly.pdbx_strand_id
1 'polypeptide(L)'
;MYFNREIPAKNQVPVTYETEGEFAKEFIHFLPSLIILGLLGYTMRSMGGAGGGGPMGNIFKTGKSTAKMVKKESITTTFKDVAGCDGAKKEVMEFVEFLRAPKKFSDLGATIPKGALLAGPPGTGKTLLAKATAGEADVPFYSISGSDFVEMFVGVGASRVRDLFKEARANAPCIVFIDEIDAVGRARGKGGQGGNDERENTLNQLLIEMDGFGSDANVIMLAGTNRADMLDSALTRPGRFDRTIAVELPDIKGRKQIYDVHLKKLKLDKEIEELSPRLAALTPGFSGADIANICNEAAITAGRENAKAVTMVHFEKATDRIIGGLESTKLISPEERKIVAYHEAGHAVAGWFLEHASPLLKVTIVPRSKGSLGFAQYLPKEVSLRTKTQIMDIVCMALAGRAAEQVHFGKYTTGASDDLNKVTKIIYEMVQVYGMNEKIGQLAFPKEQGGGWPQDRTYSESTAEVMDEEVRVMVAEAYQRTIDLMEEHKESVILVAELLMKEETISHTDVAKLIGDRKFSAGVEYDEYLVHVRSYFC
;
A
#
# COMPACT_ATOMS: atom_id res chain seq x y z
N MET A 1 15.07 -27.01 -70.88
CA MET A 1 16.37 -27.73 -70.87
C MET A 1 16.24 -29.24 -71.00
N TYR A 2 15.22 -29.79 -71.61
CA TYR A 2 15.02 -31.26 -71.79
C TYR A 2 15.00 -31.78 -73.24
N PHE A 3 15.11 -30.88 -74.22
CA PHE A 3 14.91 -31.30 -75.63
C PHE A 3 16.20 -31.64 -76.39
N ASN A 4 17.39 -31.48 -75.87
CA ASN A 4 18.63 -31.69 -76.65
C ASN A 4 19.60 -32.72 -76.04
N ARG A 5 19.17 -33.60 -75.14
CA ARG A 5 20.10 -34.53 -74.42
C ARG A 5 20.45 -35.81 -75.25
N GLU A 6 19.75 -36.10 -76.36
CA GLU A 6 19.95 -37.33 -77.15
C GLU A 6 20.41 -37.11 -78.61
N ILE A 7 20.65 -35.84 -79.00
CA ILE A 7 21.07 -35.54 -80.40
C ILE A 7 22.57 -35.22 -80.42
N PRO A 8 23.38 -35.87 -81.31
CA PRO A 8 24.80 -35.57 -81.48
C PRO A 8 25.01 -34.09 -81.80
N ALA A 9 26.08 -33.49 -81.22
CA ALA A 9 26.34 -32.05 -81.26
C ALA A 9 26.38 -31.39 -82.64
N LYS A 10 26.50 -32.18 -83.69
CA LYS A 10 26.48 -31.74 -85.12
C LYS A 10 25.07 -31.45 -85.70
N ASN A 11 23.99 -31.90 -85.04
CA ASN A 11 22.64 -31.75 -85.46
C ASN A 11 21.73 -31.00 -84.51
N GLN A 12 22.29 -30.29 -83.56
CA GLN A 12 21.52 -29.46 -82.62
C GLN A 12 21.10 -28.15 -83.32
N VAL A 13 19.81 -27.85 -83.26
CA VAL A 13 19.25 -26.61 -83.82
C VAL A 13 19.52 -25.51 -82.76
N PRO A 14 20.18 -24.38 -83.12
CA PRO A 14 20.39 -23.28 -82.25
C PRO A 14 19.01 -22.66 -81.90
N VAL A 15 18.63 -22.74 -80.59
CA VAL A 15 17.45 -22.10 -80.12
C VAL A 15 17.89 -20.79 -79.47
N THR A 16 17.59 -19.67 -80.10
CA THR A 16 17.72 -18.33 -79.55
C THR A 16 16.41 -17.95 -78.87
N TYR A 17 16.48 -17.65 -77.58
CA TYR A 17 15.31 -17.06 -76.89
C TYR A 17 15.37 -15.54 -77.08
N GLU A 18 14.46 -15.01 -77.90
CA GLU A 18 14.21 -13.56 -77.87
C GLU A 18 13.26 -13.25 -76.67
N THR A 19 13.73 -12.53 -75.69
CA THR A 19 12.90 -11.97 -74.63
C THR A 19 12.30 -10.66 -75.13
N GLU A 20 11.14 -10.75 -75.76
CA GLU A 20 10.35 -9.52 -76.00
C GLU A 20 9.82 -8.99 -74.70
N GLY A 21 10.25 -7.78 -74.30
CA GLY A 21 9.57 -6.99 -73.31
C GLY A 21 10.18 -6.97 -71.90
N GLU A 22 11.47 -7.25 -71.69
CA GLU A 22 12.12 -7.12 -70.37
C GLU A 22 11.99 -5.68 -69.78
N PHE A 23 12.11 -4.65 -70.58
CA PHE A 23 11.93 -3.26 -70.14
C PHE A 23 10.52 -2.98 -69.59
N ALA A 24 9.51 -3.55 -70.15
CA ALA A 24 8.12 -3.34 -69.70
C ALA A 24 7.86 -4.08 -68.38
N LYS A 25 8.44 -5.26 -68.17
CA LYS A 25 8.28 -6.03 -66.93
C LYS A 25 9.09 -5.39 -65.77
N GLU A 26 10.30 -4.93 -66.03
CA GLU A 26 11.09 -4.18 -65.02
C GLU A 26 10.41 -2.86 -64.63
N PHE A 27 9.83 -2.13 -65.60
CA PHE A 27 9.11 -0.89 -65.32
C PHE A 27 7.87 -1.13 -64.46
N ILE A 28 7.17 -2.24 -64.67
CA ILE A 28 6.02 -2.62 -63.83
C ILE A 28 6.45 -2.97 -62.40
N HIS A 29 7.62 -3.57 -62.23
CA HIS A 29 8.17 -3.84 -60.88
C HIS A 29 8.60 -2.57 -60.14
N PHE A 30 9.06 -1.53 -60.84
CA PHE A 30 9.45 -0.24 -60.24
C PHE A 30 8.26 0.71 -60.04
N LEU A 31 7.11 0.45 -60.73
CA LEU A 31 5.93 1.32 -60.66
C LEU A 31 5.38 1.51 -59.23
N PRO A 32 5.26 0.44 -58.38
CA PRO A 32 4.83 0.62 -57.00
C PRO A 32 5.77 1.49 -56.19
N SER A 33 7.08 1.36 -56.39
CA SER A 33 8.10 2.14 -55.69
C SER A 33 8.06 3.63 -56.09
N LEU A 34 7.79 3.91 -57.39
CA LEU A 34 7.61 5.28 -57.89
C LEU A 34 6.30 5.93 -57.37
N ILE A 35 5.23 5.14 -57.26
CA ILE A 35 3.96 5.61 -56.67
C ILE A 35 4.16 5.92 -55.20
N ILE A 36 4.85 5.06 -54.43
CA ILE A 36 5.16 5.30 -53.01
C ILE A 36 6.03 6.55 -52.88
N LEU A 37 7.06 6.71 -53.70
CA LEU A 37 7.92 7.89 -53.69
C LEU A 37 7.17 9.17 -54.07
N GLY A 38 6.27 9.11 -55.06
CA GLY A 38 5.39 10.19 -55.47
C GLY A 38 4.39 10.58 -54.35
N LEU A 39 3.80 9.57 -53.68
CA LEU A 39 2.92 9.76 -52.56
C LEU A 39 3.66 10.39 -51.37
N LEU A 40 4.89 9.91 -51.10
CA LEU A 40 5.78 10.47 -50.06
C LEU A 40 6.16 11.93 -50.40
N GLY A 41 6.49 12.22 -51.66
CA GLY A 41 6.79 13.58 -52.11
C GLY A 41 5.55 14.50 -52.07
N TYR A 42 4.38 13.98 -52.41
CA TYR A 42 3.12 14.74 -52.30
C TYR A 42 2.74 15.02 -50.83
N THR A 43 2.90 14.03 -49.95
CA THR A 43 2.69 14.23 -48.51
C THR A 43 3.72 15.19 -47.92
N MET A 44 4.98 15.12 -48.30
CA MET A 44 5.99 16.09 -47.88
C MET A 44 5.71 17.50 -48.38
N ARG A 45 5.23 17.66 -49.63
CA ARG A 45 4.88 18.98 -50.19
C ARG A 45 3.58 19.52 -49.61
N SER A 46 2.60 18.66 -49.31
CA SER A 46 1.37 19.02 -48.57
C SER A 46 1.64 19.44 -47.13
N MET A 47 2.69 18.89 -46.52
CA MET A 47 3.12 19.24 -45.16
C MET A 47 4.03 20.48 -45.06
N GLY A 48 4.64 20.90 -46.17
CA GLY A 48 5.55 22.05 -46.22
C GLY A 48 4.88 23.41 -46.45
N GLY A 49 3.56 23.44 -46.60
CA GLY A 49 2.81 24.64 -47.03
C GLY A 49 1.68 25.09 -46.10
N ALA A 50 1.86 25.07 -44.78
CA ALA A 50 1.03 25.87 -43.85
C ALA A 50 1.69 25.90 -42.49
N GLY A 51 1.87 27.07 -41.92
CA GLY A 51 2.56 27.30 -40.65
C GLY A 51 2.06 26.42 -39.52
N GLY A 52 2.96 25.66 -38.89
CA GLY A 52 2.95 25.32 -37.48
C GLY A 52 1.78 24.46 -36.93
N GLY A 53 1.43 23.31 -37.49
CA GLY A 53 0.36 22.51 -36.88
C GLY A 53 0.14 21.08 -37.43
N GLY A 54 1.13 20.44 -38.08
CA GLY A 54 0.99 19.07 -38.59
C GLY A 54 1.19 18.00 -37.48
N PRO A 55 0.70 16.75 -37.70
CA PRO A 55 0.81 15.65 -36.71
C PRO A 55 2.26 15.33 -36.30
N MET A 56 3.26 15.74 -37.09
CA MET A 56 4.68 15.60 -36.74
C MET A 56 5.15 16.67 -35.70
N GLY A 57 4.45 17.80 -35.57
CA GLY A 57 4.70 18.78 -34.50
C GLY A 57 4.32 18.26 -33.10
N ASN A 58 3.46 17.25 -33.01
CA ASN A 58 3.11 16.62 -31.74
C ASN A 58 4.14 15.58 -31.29
N ILE A 59 4.92 14.97 -32.19
CA ILE A 59 6.00 14.03 -31.85
C ILE A 59 7.13 14.76 -31.08
N PHE A 60 7.41 16.03 -31.42
CA PHE A 60 8.39 16.86 -30.71
C PHE A 60 7.86 17.49 -29.42
N LYS A 61 6.54 17.39 -29.15
CA LYS A 61 5.95 17.82 -27.86
C LYS A 61 5.93 16.70 -26.79
N THR A 62 6.30 15.47 -27.15
CA THR A 62 6.26 14.31 -26.27
C THR A 62 7.26 14.39 -25.10
N GLY A 63 8.25 15.25 -25.16
CA GLY A 63 9.24 15.45 -24.10
C GLY A 63 8.91 16.55 -23.07
N LYS A 64 7.74 17.22 -23.16
CA LYS A 64 7.38 18.23 -22.17
C LYS A 64 6.92 17.57 -20.86
N SER A 65 7.30 18.20 -19.74
CA SER A 65 6.88 17.77 -18.41
C SER A 65 5.34 17.76 -18.31
N THR A 66 4.79 16.68 -17.77
CA THR A 66 3.37 16.53 -17.41
C THR A 66 3.09 17.05 -16.00
N ALA A 67 4.08 17.64 -15.34
CA ALA A 67 3.96 18.15 -13.98
C ALA A 67 2.82 19.18 -13.89
N LYS A 68 1.92 18.94 -12.95
CA LYS A 68 0.84 19.89 -12.64
C LYS A 68 1.41 20.98 -11.75
N MET A 69 1.63 22.15 -12.34
CA MET A 69 1.91 23.35 -11.56
C MET A 69 0.62 23.83 -10.88
N VAL A 70 0.59 23.78 -9.57
CA VAL A 70 -0.46 24.39 -8.76
C VAL A 70 0.06 25.77 -8.33
N LYS A 71 -0.53 26.81 -8.90
CA LYS A 71 -0.15 28.19 -8.56
C LYS A 71 -0.46 28.46 -7.09
N LYS A 72 0.35 29.28 -6.45
CA LYS A 72 0.24 29.73 -5.06
C LYS A 72 -1.21 30.07 -4.65
N GLU A 73 -1.92 30.82 -5.47
CA GLU A 73 -3.28 31.31 -5.21
C GLU A 73 -4.34 30.19 -5.17
N SER A 74 -4.02 29.01 -5.72
CA SER A 74 -4.93 27.86 -5.76
C SER A 74 -4.64 26.80 -4.69
N ILE A 75 -3.60 27.00 -3.86
CA ILE A 75 -3.25 26.10 -2.76
C ILE A 75 -4.02 26.55 -1.52
N THR A 76 -5.15 25.90 -1.25
CA THR A 76 -5.96 26.17 -0.05
C THR A 76 -5.60 25.29 1.14
N THR A 77 -4.78 24.25 0.92
CA THR A 77 -4.42 23.27 1.93
C THR A 77 -3.28 23.78 2.80
N THR A 78 -3.47 23.77 4.11
CA THR A 78 -2.49 24.16 5.13
C THR A 78 -2.27 23.04 6.15
N PHE A 79 -1.33 23.20 7.10
CA PHE A 79 -1.14 22.20 8.17
C PHE A 79 -2.35 22.02 9.09
N LYS A 80 -3.35 22.90 9.03
CA LYS A 80 -4.63 22.73 9.74
C LYS A 80 -5.48 21.62 9.15
N ASP A 81 -5.30 21.34 7.86
CA ASP A 81 -6.00 20.28 7.13
C ASP A 81 -5.31 18.92 7.22
N VAL A 82 -4.08 18.90 7.76
CA VAL A 82 -3.29 17.69 7.97
C VAL A 82 -3.39 17.29 9.42
N ALA A 83 -3.79 16.07 9.70
CA ALA A 83 -3.97 15.54 11.06
C ALA A 83 -3.22 14.21 11.22
N GLY A 84 -2.87 13.86 12.46
CA GLY A 84 -2.35 12.53 12.81
C GLY A 84 -0.90 12.23 12.41
N CYS A 85 -0.10 13.23 12.07
CA CYS A 85 1.32 13.07 11.74
C CYS A 85 2.18 14.20 12.32
N ASP A 86 2.05 14.47 13.62
CA ASP A 86 2.66 15.62 14.26
C ASP A 86 4.20 15.58 14.24
N GLY A 87 4.83 14.40 14.28
CA GLY A 87 6.27 14.23 14.12
C GLY A 87 6.73 14.67 12.73
N ALA A 88 6.11 14.12 11.68
CA ALA A 88 6.44 14.48 10.31
C ALA A 88 6.16 15.98 10.02
N LYS A 89 5.08 16.56 10.58
CA LYS A 89 4.80 18.00 10.47
C LYS A 89 5.93 18.85 11.03
N LYS A 90 6.49 18.50 12.19
CA LYS A 90 7.59 19.25 12.80
C LYS A 90 8.83 19.25 11.92
N GLU A 91 9.20 18.09 11.37
CA GLU A 91 10.35 17.98 10.48
C GLU A 91 10.16 18.77 9.17
N VAL A 92 8.95 18.67 8.59
CA VAL A 92 8.64 19.39 7.35
C VAL A 92 8.50 20.91 7.57
N MET A 93 8.13 21.36 8.78
CA MET A 93 8.07 22.77 9.13
C MET A 93 9.44 23.47 9.00
N GLU A 94 10.54 22.76 9.23
CA GLU A 94 11.87 23.33 9.03
C GLU A 94 12.08 23.76 7.55
N PHE A 95 11.56 22.98 6.58
CA PHE A 95 11.63 23.35 5.17
C PHE A 95 10.79 24.60 4.87
N VAL A 96 9.66 24.79 5.56
CA VAL A 96 8.87 26.03 5.47
C VAL A 96 9.69 27.21 5.96
N GLU A 97 10.38 27.07 7.09
CA GLU A 97 11.25 28.12 7.64
C GLU A 97 12.42 28.42 6.71
N PHE A 98 13.04 27.42 6.08
CA PHE A 98 14.11 27.62 5.10
C PHE A 98 13.62 28.42 3.89
N LEU A 99 12.41 28.16 3.39
CA LEU A 99 11.85 28.91 2.26
C LEU A 99 11.44 30.34 2.62
N ARG A 100 10.92 30.56 3.85
CA ARG A 100 10.49 31.88 4.33
C ARG A 100 11.65 32.80 4.71
N ALA A 101 12.68 32.25 5.34
CA ALA A 101 13.79 33.01 5.89
C ALA A 101 15.17 32.34 5.68
N PRO A 102 15.62 32.16 4.43
CA PRO A 102 16.86 31.43 4.12
C PRO A 102 18.11 32.09 4.75
N LYS A 103 18.14 33.42 4.84
CA LYS A 103 19.27 34.17 5.42
C LYS A 103 19.54 33.84 6.89
N LYS A 104 18.51 33.54 7.67
CA LYS A 104 18.65 33.17 9.09
C LYS A 104 19.56 31.93 9.28
N PHE A 105 19.57 31.03 8.32
CA PHE A 105 20.34 29.79 8.36
C PHE A 105 21.71 29.94 7.67
N SER A 106 21.77 30.64 6.53
CA SER A 106 23.03 30.86 5.81
C SER A 106 24.00 31.74 6.60
N ASP A 107 23.51 32.74 7.33
CA ASP A 107 24.35 33.61 8.18
C ASP A 107 25.04 32.84 9.33
N LEU A 108 24.47 31.72 9.75
CA LEU A 108 25.05 30.81 10.72
C LEU A 108 25.95 29.73 10.09
N GLY A 109 26.11 29.73 8.75
CA GLY A 109 26.89 28.75 8.02
C GLY A 109 26.17 27.39 7.80
N ALA A 110 24.85 27.32 8.04
CA ALA A 110 24.08 26.12 7.82
C ALA A 110 23.86 25.85 6.31
N THR A 111 24.04 24.62 5.89
CA THR A 111 23.68 24.17 4.54
C THR A 111 22.22 23.78 4.53
N ILE A 112 21.40 24.47 3.72
CA ILE A 112 19.97 24.16 3.59
C ILE A 112 19.82 22.82 2.88
N PRO A 113 19.05 21.86 3.45
CA PRO A 113 18.78 20.59 2.80
C PRO A 113 18.06 20.80 1.47
N LYS A 114 18.52 20.12 0.41
CA LYS A 114 17.91 20.23 -0.91
C LYS A 114 16.59 19.47 -1.04
N GLY A 115 16.39 18.44 -0.21
CA GLY A 115 15.16 17.66 -0.29
C GLY A 115 14.94 16.72 0.87
N ALA A 116 13.71 16.21 0.95
CA ALA A 116 13.31 15.16 1.89
C ALA A 116 12.49 14.07 1.22
N LEU A 117 12.70 12.84 1.70
CA LEU A 117 11.94 11.67 1.32
C LEU A 117 10.85 11.42 2.37
N LEU A 118 9.58 11.48 1.97
CA LEU A 118 8.43 11.11 2.78
C LEU A 118 8.19 9.61 2.63
N ALA A 119 8.58 8.83 3.64
CA ALA A 119 8.49 7.37 3.62
C ALA A 119 7.38 6.88 4.55
N GLY A 120 6.55 5.94 4.10
CA GLY A 120 5.52 5.34 4.95
C GLY A 120 4.46 4.58 4.17
N PRO A 121 3.54 3.89 4.85
CA PRO A 121 2.47 3.12 4.23
C PRO A 121 1.58 3.94 3.30
N PRO A 122 0.88 3.30 2.34
CA PRO A 122 -0.08 4.01 1.50
C PRO A 122 -1.22 4.60 2.34
N GLY A 123 -1.76 5.74 1.91
CA GLY A 123 -2.89 6.39 2.58
C GLY A 123 -2.55 7.20 3.83
N THR A 124 -1.28 7.31 4.24
CA THR A 124 -0.86 8.10 5.42
C THR A 124 -0.81 9.61 5.18
N GLY A 125 -1.10 10.08 3.96
CA GLY A 125 -1.21 11.51 3.66
C GLY A 125 0.08 12.18 3.19
N LYS A 126 1.08 11.44 2.68
CA LYS A 126 2.35 11.98 2.17
C LYS A 126 2.15 13.12 1.16
N THR A 127 1.32 12.89 0.16
CA THR A 127 0.98 13.90 -0.87
C THR A 127 0.26 15.11 -0.27
N LEU A 128 -0.62 14.89 0.72
CA LEU A 128 -1.32 15.96 1.43
C LEU A 128 -0.35 16.81 2.26
N LEU A 129 0.57 16.16 2.96
CA LEU A 129 1.61 16.81 3.75
C LEU A 129 2.51 17.69 2.87
N ALA A 130 2.95 17.17 1.71
CA ALA A 130 3.76 17.95 0.76
C ALA A 130 3.01 19.18 0.21
N LYS A 131 1.72 19.04 -0.11
CA LYS A 131 0.87 20.19 -0.50
C LYS A 131 0.72 21.20 0.62
N ALA A 132 0.47 20.74 1.84
CA ALA A 132 0.31 21.62 2.99
C ALA A 132 1.60 22.39 3.30
N THR A 133 2.77 21.78 3.06
CA THR A 133 4.07 22.46 3.19
C THR A 133 4.19 23.64 2.24
N ALA A 134 3.78 23.46 0.99
CA ALA A 134 3.80 24.55 0.00
C ALA A 134 2.78 25.64 0.34
N GLY A 135 1.58 25.26 0.79
CA GLY A 135 0.57 26.21 1.24
C GLY A 135 1.02 27.00 2.47
N GLU A 136 1.68 26.35 3.42
CA GLU A 136 2.21 27.02 4.60
C GLU A 136 3.41 27.90 4.29
N ALA A 137 4.29 27.47 3.36
CA ALA A 137 5.43 28.27 2.89
C ALA A 137 5.00 29.40 1.95
N ASP A 138 3.79 29.37 1.44
CA ASP A 138 3.24 30.34 0.48
C ASP A 138 4.05 30.38 -0.83
N VAL A 139 4.40 29.20 -1.38
CA VAL A 139 5.20 29.03 -2.60
C VAL A 139 4.47 28.14 -3.63
N PRO A 140 4.82 28.25 -4.94
CA PRO A 140 4.31 27.35 -5.98
C PRO A 140 4.64 25.89 -5.70
N PHE A 141 3.72 25.00 -6.07
CA PHE A 141 3.85 23.55 -5.89
C PHE A 141 3.78 22.82 -7.23
N TYR A 142 4.81 22.06 -7.54
CA TYR A 142 4.86 21.19 -8.70
C TYR A 142 4.65 19.74 -8.24
N SER A 143 3.67 19.06 -8.80
CA SER A 143 3.39 17.64 -8.47
C SER A 143 3.45 16.79 -9.73
N ILE A 144 4.21 15.70 -9.65
CA ILE A 144 4.35 14.69 -10.69
C ILE A 144 4.41 13.30 -10.03
N SER A 145 3.91 12.27 -10.73
CA SER A 145 4.13 10.89 -10.31
C SER A 145 5.45 10.35 -10.88
N GLY A 146 6.18 9.55 -10.11
CA GLY A 146 7.34 8.83 -10.60
C GLY A 146 7.02 7.95 -11.81
N SER A 147 5.79 7.42 -11.88
CA SER A 147 5.33 6.66 -13.04
C SER A 147 5.25 7.47 -14.34
N ASP A 148 5.06 8.81 -14.26
CA ASP A 148 5.02 9.69 -15.42
C ASP A 148 6.39 9.83 -16.12
N PHE A 149 7.45 9.42 -15.46
CA PHE A 149 8.79 9.38 -16.04
C PHE A 149 9.13 8.05 -16.72
N VAL A 150 8.32 7.01 -16.47
CA VAL A 150 8.54 5.68 -17.05
C VAL A 150 7.83 5.61 -18.39
N GLU A 151 8.61 5.68 -19.47
CA GLU A 151 8.11 5.66 -20.86
C GLU A 151 8.77 4.55 -21.65
N MET A 152 8.13 4.11 -22.74
CA MET A 152 8.70 3.11 -23.66
C MET A 152 9.71 3.69 -24.64
N PHE A 153 9.69 5.02 -24.84
CA PHE A 153 10.58 5.70 -25.79
C PHE A 153 11.84 6.23 -25.09
N VAL A 154 13.00 5.85 -25.62
CA VAL A 154 14.30 6.23 -25.05
C VAL A 154 14.48 7.75 -24.99
N GLY A 155 14.86 8.26 -23.83
CA GLY A 155 15.18 9.67 -23.59
C GLY A 155 14.00 10.57 -23.26
N VAL A 156 12.74 10.08 -23.34
CA VAL A 156 11.55 10.90 -23.03
C VAL A 156 11.45 11.17 -21.54
N GLY A 157 11.67 10.16 -20.69
CA GLY A 157 11.69 10.31 -19.24
C GLY A 157 12.76 11.32 -18.78
N ALA A 158 13.97 11.19 -19.27
CA ALA A 158 15.06 12.11 -18.98
C ALA A 158 14.78 13.55 -19.47
N SER A 159 14.09 13.71 -20.60
CA SER A 159 13.67 15.02 -21.10
C SER A 159 12.62 15.68 -20.19
N ARG A 160 11.64 14.91 -19.69
CA ARG A 160 10.63 15.41 -18.75
C ARG A 160 11.26 15.85 -17.42
N VAL A 161 12.26 15.09 -16.93
CA VAL A 161 13.03 15.50 -15.75
C VAL A 161 13.69 16.86 -15.98
N ARG A 162 14.43 17.03 -17.07
CA ARG A 162 15.08 18.31 -17.40
C ARG A 162 14.09 19.48 -17.48
N ASP A 163 12.96 19.28 -18.13
CA ASP A 163 11.92 20.30 -18.26
C ASP A 163 11.33 20.68 -16.91
N LEU A 164 11.00 19.70 -16.05
CA LEU A 164 10.50 19.94 -14.70
C LEU A 164 11.48 20.79 -13.88
N PHE A 165 12.75 20.44 -13.88
CA PHE A 165 13.78 21.17 -13.13
C PHE A 165 14.02 22.56 -13.70
N LYS A 166 13.94 22.73 -15.01
CA LYS A 166 14.02 24.03 -15.68
C LYS A 166 12.87 24.95 -15.27
N GLU A 167 11.64 24.43 -15.24
CA GLU A 167 10.46 25.17 -14.79
C GLU A 167 10.55 25.52 -13.30
N ALA A 168 11.00 24.59 -12.46
CA ALA A 168 11.18 24.83 -11.03
C ALA A 168 12.18 25.95 -10.76
N ARG A 169 13.33 25.95 -11.45
CA ARG A 169 14.34 27.03 -11.35
C ARG A 169 13.79 28.38 -11.80
N ALA A 170 12.96 28.41 -12.83
CA ALA A 170 12.36 29.64 -13.33
C ALA A 170 11.32 30.26 -12.39
N ASN A 171 10.72 29.46 -11.53
CA ASN A 171 9.67 29.84 -10.59
C ASN A 171 10.09 29.69 -9.11
N ALA A 172 11.37 29.74 -8.82
CA ALA A 172 11.88 29.72 -7.44
C ALA A 172 11.49 31.03 -6.70
N PRO A 173 11.16 30.98 -5.38
CA PRO A 173 11.14 29.78 -4.54
C PRO A 173 9.93 28.89 -4.80
N CYS A 174 10.12 27.54 -4.83
CA CYS A 174 9.04 26.60 -5.06
C CYS A 174 9.34 25.23 -4.41
N ILE A 175 8.30 24.38 -4.30
CA ILE A 175 8.42 22.99 -3.90
C ILE A 175 8.08 22.08 -5.09
N VAL A 176 8.95 21.10 -5.35
CA VAL A 176 8.72 20.04 -6.33
C VAL A 176 8.45 18.74 -5.57
N PHE A 177 7.32 18.11 -5.84
CA PHE A 177 6.94 16.85 -5.22
C PHE A 177 6.86 15.74 -6.28
N ILE A 178 7.62 14.68 -6.05
CA ILE A 178 7.59 13.47 -6.87
C ILE A 178 6.92 12.38 -6.04
N ASP A 179 5.69 12.02 -6.38
CA ASP A 179 4.99 10.91 -5.72
C ASP A 179 5.44 9.57 -6.32
N GLU A 180 5.39 8.51 -5.53
CA GLU A 180 5.78 7.16 -5.97
C GLU A 180 7.16 7.12 -6.63
N ILE A 181 8.16 7.75 -5.99
CA ILE A 181 9.51 7.83 -6.56
C ILE A 181 10.15 6.45 -6.77
N ASP A 182 9.69 5.42 -6.06
CA ASP A 182 10.10 4.02 -6.24
C ASP A 182 9.78 3.46 -7.65
N ALA A 183 8.88 4.11 -8.40
CA ALA A 183 8.67 3.78 -9.81
C ALA A 183 9.94 4.01 -10.66
N VAL A 184 10.75 5.02 -10.36
CA VAL A 184 11.99 5.37 -11.08
C VAL A 184 13.23 5.00 -10.27
N GLY A 185 13.18 5.24 -8.97
CA GLY A 185 14.32 5.18 -8.04
C GLY A 185 14.63 3.82 -7.45
N ARG A 186 14.11 2.73 -7.97
CA ARG A 186 14.34 1.38 -7.44
C ARG A 186 15.79 0.95 -7.62
N ALA A 187 16.38 0.33 -6.58
CA ALA A 187 17.73 -0.20 -6.60
C ALA A 187 17.94 -1.20 -7.75
N ARG A 188 19.14 -1.19 -8.32
CA ARG A 188 19.55 -2.03 -9.46
C ARG A 188 19.48 -3.51 -9.09
N GLY A 189 18.54 -4.26 -9.67
CA GLY A 189 18.44 -5.71 -9.50
C GLY A 189 19.38 -6.44 -10.47
N LYS A 190 20.07 -7.44 -9.99
CA LYS A 190 20.81 -8.41 -10.82
C LYS A 190 19.83 -9.28 -11.59
N GLY A 191 19.29 -8.83 -12.71
CA GLY A 191 18.49 -9.71 -13.56
C GLY A 191 17.41 -9.03 -14.39
N GLY A 192 17.57 -9.04 -15.69
CA GLY A 192 16.54 -8.76 -16.68
C GLY A 192 16.99 -7.83 -17.81
N GLN A 193 17.35 -8.42 -18.95
CA GLN A 193 17.64 -7.68 -20.17
C GLN A 193 16.41 -6.90 -20.67
N GLY A 194 16.61 -5.62 -20.98
CA GLY A 194 15.82 -4.87 -21.96
C GLY A 194 14.78 -3.86 -21.47
N GLY A 195 14.44 -3.79 -20.16
CA GLY A 195 13.46 -2.80 -19.66
C GLY A 195 14.04 -1.83 -18.62
N ASN A 196 15.26 -2.06 -18.16
CA ASN A 196 15.87 -1.29 -17.07
C ASN A 196 16.64 -0.05 -17.54
N ASP A 197 17.12 -0.03 -18.80
CA ASP A 197 18.03 1.01 -19.30
C ASP A 197 17.38 2.40 -19.32
N GLU A 198 16.11 2.49 -19.73
CA GLU A 198 15.41 3.78 -19.78
C GLU A 198 15.11 4.33 -18.39
N ARG A 199 14.71 3.45 -17.47
CA ARG A 199 14.48 3.79 -16.08
C ARG A 199 15.77 4.26 -15.41
N GLU A 200 16.89 3.58 -15.67
CA GLU A 200 18.21 3.94 -15.16
C GLU A 200 18.71 5.26 -15.74
N ASN A 201 18.50 5.52 -17.03
CA ASN A 201 18.81 6.79 -17.67
C ASN A 201 18.00 7.94 -17.05
N THR A 202 16.74 7.71 -16.78
CA THR A 202 15.87 8.70 -16.13
C THR A 202 16.30 8.98 -14.69
N LEU A 203 16.62 7.92 -13.92
CA LEU A 203 17.16 8.07 -12.57
C LEU A 203 18.48 8.86 -12.58
N ASN A 204 19.41 8.50 -13.46
CA ASN A 204 20.70 9.21 -13.58
C ASN A 204 20.48 10.68 -13.92
N GLN A 205 19.53 10.99 -14.82
CA GLN A 205 19.18 12.38 -15.13
C GLN A 205 18.61 13.11 -13.91
N LEU A 206 17.75 12.45 -13.13
CA LEU A 206 17.21 13.01 -11.87
C LEU A 206 18.34 13.35 -10.90
N LEU A 207 19.28 12.44 -10.72
CA LEU A 207 20.43 12.64 -9.83
C LEU A 207 21.31 13.80 -10.31
N ILE A 208 21.58 13.92 -11.62
CA ILE A 208 22.34 15.03 -12.22
C ILE A 208 21.64 16.37 -11.97
N GLU A 209 20.32 16.43 -12.19
CA GLU A 209 19.56 17.68 -11.98
C GLU A 209 19.53 18.09 -10.51
N MET A 210 19.41 17.13 -9.57
CA MET A 210 19.48 17.40 -8.13
C MET A 210 20.87 17.89 -7.70
N ASP A 211 21.95 17.28 -8.21
CA ASP A 211 23.31 17.73 -7.94
C ASP A 211 23.58 19.12 -8.52
N GLY A 212 22.97 19.43 -9.67
CA GLY A 212 23.07 20.72 -10.36
C GLY A 212 22.32 21.88 -9.70
N PHE A 213 21.55 21.65 -8.62
CA PHE A 213 21.03 22.74 -7.80
C PHE A 213 22.18 23.35 -6.99
N GLY A 214 22.48 24.63 -7.23
CA GLY A 214 23.32 25.43 -6.33
C GLY A 214 22.62 25.63 -4.97
N SER A 215 23.39 25.95 -3.93
CA SER A 215 22.87 26.30 -2.60
C SER A 215 21.85 27.45 -2.60
N ASP A 216 21.85 28.26 -3.65
CA ASP A 216 21.04 29.49 -3.78
C ASP A 216 19.74 29.29 -4.57
N ALA A 217 19.43 28.06 -5.02
CA ALA A 217 18.32 27.84 -5.93
C ALA A 217 16.91 27.99 -5.28
N ASN A 218 16.79 28.02 -3.95
CA ASN A 218 15.54 28.11 -3.20
C ASN A 218 14.42 27.16 -3.70
N VAL A 219 14.81 25.99 -4.23
CA VAL A 219 13.92 24.92 -4.66
C VAL A 219 14.07 23.75 -3.72
N ILE A 220 12.99 23.32 -3.11
CA ILE A 220 12.96 22.15 -2.22
C ILE A 220 12.31 20.98 -2.96
N MET A 221 12.99 19.83 -2.95
CA MET A 221 12.49 18.59 -3.49
C MET A 221 11.88 17.74 -2.39
N LEU A 222 10.61 17.39 -2.53
CA LEU A 222 9.98 16.37 -1.69
C LEU A 222 9.66 15.15 -2.55
N ALA A 223 9.89 13.96 -2.03
CA ALA A 223 9.50 12.74 -2.72
C ALA A 223 8.68 11.84 -1.80
N GLY A 224 7.66 11.19 -2.34
CA GLY A 224 6.83 10.22 -1.63
C GLY A 224 7.18 8.79 -2.04
N THR A 225 7.31 7.88 -1.08
CA THR A 225 7.45 6.45 -1.34
C THR A 225 6.73 5.61 -0.30
N ASN A 226 6.23 4.45 -0.74
CA ASN A 226 5.70 3.44 0.17
C ASN A 226 6.78 2.43 0.60
N ARG A 227 7.94 2.40 -0.08
CA ARG A 227 8.99 1.40 0.08
C ARG A 227 10.37 2.04 0.00
N ALA A 228 10.75 2.73 1.07
CA ALA A 228 12.05 3.38 1.17
C ALA A 228 13.23 2.37 1.09
N ASP A 229 13.00 1.15 1.56
CA ASP A 229 13.92 0.02 1.53
C ASP A 229 14.34 -0.42 0.12
N MET A 230 13.52 -0.13 -0.89
CA MET A 230 13.78 -0.52 -2.28
C MET A 230 14.47 0.56 -3.11
N LEU A 231 14.68 1.74 -2.55
CA LEU A 231 15.28 2.85 -3.29
C LEU A 231 16.80 2.67 -3.48
N ASP A 232 17.30 3.15 -4.61
CA ASP A 232 18.73 3.24 -4.85
C ASP A 232 19.35 4.19 -3.82
N SER A 233 20.41 3.72 -3.15
CA SER A 233 21.14 4.48 -2.12
C SER A 233 21.71 5.81 -2.65
N ALA A 234 21.88 5.95 -3.96
CA ALA A 234 22.29 7.19 -4.57
C ALA A 234 21.29 8.35 -4.37
N LEU A 235 20.00 8.05 -4.22
CA LEU A 235 18.97 9.06 -3.96
C LEU A 235 19.06 9.67 -2.56
N THR A 236 19.48 8.88 -1.58
CA THR A 236 19.54 9.29 -0.16
C THR A 236 20.91 9.81 0.27
N ARG A 237 21.84 10.03 -0.71
CA ARG A 237 23.13 10.64 -0.41
C ARG A 237 22.99 12.13 -0.09
N PRO A 238 23.84 12.67 0.80
CA PRO A 238 23.87 14.11 1.10
C PRO A 238 23.95 14.96 -0.19
N GLY A 239 23.19 16.04 -0.20
CA GLY A 239 23.05 16.93 -1.35
C GLY A 239 21.91 16.56 -2.31
N ARG A 240 21.08 15.52 -1.97
CA ARG A 240 19.92 15.06 -2.73
C ARG A 240 18.70 15.00 -1.81
N PHE A 241 18.21 13.80 -1.45
CA PHE A 241 17.22 13.65 -0.38
C PHE A 241 17.97 13.48 0.96
N ASP A 242 18.36 14.61 1.52
CA ASP A 242 19.22 14.65 2.71
C ASP A 242 18.53 14.09 3.96
N ARG A 243 17.19 14.07 3.96
CA ARG A 243 16.39 13.63 5.08
C ARG A 243 15.36 12.60 4.64
N THR A 244 15.14 11.61 5.50
CA THR A 244 14.02 10.67 5.38
C THR A 244 13.07 10.91 6.53
N ILE A 245 11.87 11.38 6.21
CA ILE A 245 10.80 11.69 7.14
C ILE A 245 9.81 10.53 7.14
N ALA A 246 9.70 9.84 8.27
CA ALA A 246 8.75 8.76 8.43
C ALA A 246 7.32 9.31 8.60
N VAL A 247 6.41 8.89 7.74
CA VAL A 247 4.98 9.19 7.85
C VAL A 247 4.26 7.88 8.19
N GLU A 248 4.22 7.58 9.47
CA GLU A 248 3.67 6.35 10.01
C GLU A 248 2.14 6.32 10.00
N LEU A 249 1.56 5.15 10.27
CA LEU A 249 0.12 5.06 10.55
C LEU A 249 -0.22 5.86 11.80
N PRO A 250 -1.37 6.54 11.83
CA PRO A 250 -1.74 7.37 12.97
C PRO A 250 -2.05 6.51 14.21
N ASP A 251 -1.56 6.94 15.37
CA ASP A 251 -1.97 6.44 16.68
C ASP A 251 -3.44 6.81 16.97
N ILE A 252 -3.97 6.39 18.11
CA ILE A 252 -5.38 6.66 18.46
C ILE A 252 -5.68 8.17 18.50
N LYS A 253 -4.74 8.98 18.98
CA LYS A 253 -4.91 10.45 19.02
C LYS A 253 -4.89 11.05 17.63
N GLY A 254 -3.99 10.56 16.79
CA GLY A 254 -3.91 10.95 15.38
C GLY A 254 -5.17 10.55 14.60
N ARG A 255 -5.69 9.34 14.82
CA ARG A 255 -6.95 8.91 14.20
C ARG A 255 -8.12 9.80 14.64
N LYS A 256 -8.21 10.14 15.93
CA LYS A 256 -9.22 11.09 16.42
C LYS A 256 -9.13 12.42 15.68
N GLN A 257 -7.93 13.01 15.59
CA GLN A 257 -7.72 14.27 14.87
C GLN A 257 -8.13 14.16 13.38
N ILE A 258 -7.86 13.03 12.73
CA ILE A 258 -8.26 12.78 11.34
C ILE A 258 -9.78 12.70 11.23
N TYR A 259 -10.45 11.99 12.15
CA TYR A 259 -11.91 11.98 12.22
C TYR A 259 -12.48 13.38 12.42
N ASP A 260 -11.92 14.19 13.32
CA ASP A 260 -12.37 15.57 13.55
C ASP A 260 -12.36 16.41 12.25
N VAL A 261 -11.37 16.18 11.37
CA VAL A 261 -11.30 16.87 10.06
C VAL A 261 -12.38 16.37 9.10
N HIS A 262 -12.58 15.04 9.01
CA HIS A 262 -13.52 14.47 8.04
C HIS A 262 -14.98 14.57 8.47
N LEU A 263 -15.27 14.48 9.76
CA LEU A 263 -16.62 14.58 10.32
C LEU A 263 -17.23 15.98 10.15
N LYS A 264 -16.41 17.05 10.13
CA LYS A 264 -16.87 18.43 9.85
C LYS A 264 -17.62 18.59 8.53
N LYS A 265 -17.39 17.69 7.58
CA LYS A 265 -18.03 17.72 6.25
C LYS A 265 -19.37 17.00 6.21
N LEU A 266 -19.73 16.29 7.28
CA LEU A 266 -20.91 15.43 7.34
C LEU A 266 -22.01 16.07 8.20
N LYS A 267 -23.25 15.74 7.89
CA LYS A 267 -24.39 16.07 8.74
C LYS A 267 -24.57 14.96 9.77
N LEU A 268 -24.15 15.20 10.98
CA LEU A 268 -24.14 14.25 12.08
C LEU A 268 -25.39 14.40 12.97
N ASP A 269 -25.74 13.33 13.68
CA ASP A 269 -26.79 13.32 14.72
C ASP A 269 -26.26 13.76 16.09
N LYS A 270 -24.94 13.64 16.31
CA LYS A 270 -24.25 13.95 17.55
C LYS A 270 -23.05 14.86 17.32
N GLU A 271 -22.52 15.42 18.40
CA GLU A 271 -21.33 16.25 18.37
C GLU A 271 -20.09 15.44 17.97
N ILE A 272 -19.15 16.12 17.28
CA ILE A 272 -17.91 15.50 16.79
C ILE A 272 -17.07 14.96 17.94
N GLU A 273 -17.03 15.70 19.04
CA GLU A 273 -16.29 15.39 20.27
C GLU A 273 -16.73 14.07 20.93
N GLU A 274 -17.98 13.66 20.69
CA GLU A 274 -18.53 12.39 21.17
C GLU A 274 -18.21 11.23 20.21
N LEU A 275 -18.30 11.48 18.90
CA LEU A 275 -18.13 10.44 17.87
C LEU A 275 -16.66 10.11 17.58
N SER A 276 -15.78 11.13 17.52
CA SER A 276 -14.42 10.94 17.03
C SER A 276 -13.56 10.03 17.92
N PRO A 277 -13.62 10.06 19.28
CA PRO A 277 -12.84 9.14 20.10
C PRO A 277 -13.27 7.69 19.91
N ARG A 278 -14.59 7.47 19.84
CA ARG A 278 -15.17 6.13 19.64
C ARG A 278 -14.80 5.55 18.29
N LEU A 279 -14.88 6.34 17.23
CA LEU A 279 -14.49 5.93 15.89
C LEU A 279 -12.97 5.65 15.80
N ALA A 280 -12.15 6.46 16.45
CA ALA A 280 -10.70 6.23 16.52
C ALA A 280 -10.36 4.92 17.23
N ALA A 281 -11.08 4.57 18.29
CA ALA A 281 -10.93 3.29 19.00
C ALA A 281 -11.36 2.10 18.13
N LEU A 282 -12.44 2.23 17.34
CA LEU A 282 -12.95 1.16 16.46
C LEU A 282 -12.08 0.88 15.22
N THR A 283 -11.14 1.75 14.89
CA THR A 283 -10.36 1.67 13.66
C THR A 283 -8.83 1.61 13.89
N PRO A 284 -8.36 0.65 14.71
CA PRO A 284 -6.92 0.50 14.94
C PRO A 284 -6.19 0.12 13.65
N GLY A 285 -5.01 0.72 13.43
CA GLY A 285 -4.17 0.44 12.25
C GLY A 285 -4.69 1.02 10.93
N PHE A 286 -5.75 1.83 10.95
CA PHE A 286 -6.27 2.48 9.74
C PHE A 286 -5.47 3.71 9.39
N SER A 287 -5.24 3.89 8.09
CA SER A 287 -4.63 5.08 7.53
C SER A 287 -5.64 6.23 7.43
N GLY A 288 -5.14 7.44 7.16
CA GLY A 288 -6.01 8.60 6.91
C GLY A 288 -6.95 8.40 5.70
N ALA A 289 -6.51 7.68 4.69
CA ALA A 289 -7.34 7.35 3.53
C ALA A 289 -8.47 6.37 3.88
N ASP A 290 -8.19 5.38 4.73
CA ASP A 290 -9.20 4.43 5.21
C ASP A 290 -10.27 5.15 6.04
N ILE A 291 -9.85 6.07 6.92
CA ILE A 291 -10.76 6.89 7.73
C ILE A 291 -11.64 7.78 6.84
N ALA A 292 -11.05 8.43 5.83
CA ALA A 292 -11.83 9.22 4.88
C ALA A 292 -12.85 8.36 4.13
N ASN A 293 -12.47 7.13 3.77
CA ASN A 293 -13.36 6.17 3.12
C ASN A 293 -14.49 5.72 4.05
N ILE A 294 -14.22 5.46 5.34
CA ILE A 294 -15.27 5.15 6.34
C ILE A 294 -16.28 6.29 6.42
N CYS A 295 -15.81 7.53 6.54
CA CYS A 295 -16.68 8.69 6.63
C CYS A 295 -17.60 8.82 5.39
N ASN A 296 -17.03 8.61 4.20
CA ASN A 296 -17.78 8.63 2.96
C ASN A 296 -18.80 7.48 2.86
N GLU A 297 -18.38 6.25 3.20
CA GLU A 297 -19.24 5.06 3.14
C GLU A 297 -20.37 5.13 4.16
N ALA A 298 -20.12 5.69 5.36
CA ALA A 298 -21.16 5.94 6.36
C ALA A 298 -22.22 6.93 5.84
N ALA A 299 -21.78 7.99 5.16
CA ALA A 299 -22.70 8.94 4.53
C ALA A 299 -23.53 8.31 3.40
N ILE A 300 -22.90 7.46 2.58
CA ILE A 300 -23.58 6.70 1.52
C ILE A 300 -24.62 5.75 2.13
N THR A 301 -24.27 5.06 3.21
CA THR A 301 -25.17 4.14 3.92
C THR A 301 -26.36 4.89 4.50
N ALA A 302 -26.14 6.02 5.17
CA ALA A 302 -27.18 6.89 5.67
C ALA A 302 -28.12 7.38 4.55
N GLY A 303 -27.55 7.74 3.39
CA GLY A 303 -28.32 8.13 2.20
C GLY A 303 -29.21 7.01 1.66
N ARG A 304 -28.71 5.76 1.61
CA ARG A 304 -29.49 4.59 1.19
C ARG A 304 -30.68 4.30 2.15
N GLU A 305 -30.47 4.54 3.43
CA GLU A 305 -31.50 4.34 4.47
C GLU A 305 -32.44 5.54 4.61
N ASN A 306 -32.29 6.59 3.76
CA ASN A 306 -33.03 7.84 3.82
C ASN A 306 -32.97 8.53 5.21
N ALA A 307 -31.85 8.36 5.92
CA ALA A 307 -31.60 8.96 7.22
C ALA A 307 -31.41 10.48 7.12
N LYS A 308 -31.86 11.23 8.13
CA LYS A 308 -31.71 12.70 8.16
C LYS A 308 -30.29 13.15 8.52
N ALA A 309 -29.53 12.29 9.19
CA ALA A 309 -28.17 12.54 9.65
C ALA A 309 -27.41 11.20 9.73
N VAL A 310 -26.08 11.28 9.69
CA VAL A 310 -25.21 10.11 9.85
C VAL A 310 -25.09 9.80 11.34
N THR A 311 -25.38 8.55 11.71
CA THR A 311 -25.34 8.06 13.10
C THR A 311 -24.17 7.11 13.30
N MET A 312 -23.87 6.77 14.55
CA MET A 312 -22.83 5.80 14.89
C MET A 312 -23.05 4.43 14.21
N VAL A 313 -24.30 3.99 14.07
CA VAL A 313 -24.65 2.73 13.40
C VAL A 313 -24.20 2.72 11.93
N HIS A 314 -24.32 3.86 11.24
CA HIS A 314 -23.84 3.97 9.85
C HIS A 314 -22.32 3.84 9.76
N PHE A 315 -21.56 4.40 10.73
CA PHE A 315 -20.11 4.25 10.81
C PHE A 315 -19.69 2.81 11.12
N GLU A 316 -20.39 2.14 12.02
CA GLU A 316 -20.15 0.73 12.34
C GLU A 316 -20.37 -0.16 11.11
N LYS A 317 -21.48 0.02 10.38
CA LYS A 317 -21.77 -0.67 9.11
C LYS A 317 -20.69 -0.38 8.05
N ALA A 318 -20.25 0.88 7.95
CA ALA A 318 -19.19 1.28 7.02
C ALA A 318 -17.85 0.62 7.37
N THR A 319 -17.48 0.61 8.65
CA THR A 319 -16.27 -0.05 9.15
C THR A 319 -16.28 -1.54 8.84
N ASP A 320 -17.39 -2.22 9.12
CA ASP A 320 -17.58 -3.63 8.82
C ASP A 320 -17.44 -3.94 7.33
N ARG A 321 -18.01 -3.08 6.50
CA ARG A 321 -17.92 -3.21 5.04
C ARG A 321 -16.49 -3.04 4.53
N ILE A 322 -15.71 -2.15 5.11
CA ILE A 322 -14.32 -1.92 4.70
C ILE A 322 -13.42 -3.07 5.15
N ILE A 323 -13.59 -3.56 6.37
CA ILE A 323 -12.80 -4.66 6.93
C ILE A 323 -13.19 -5.99 6.27
N GLY A 324 -14.46 -6.37 6.35
CA GLY A 324 -14.97 -7.68 5.94
C GLY A 324 -15.49 -7.75 4.50
N GLY A 325 -15.72 -6.62 3.85
CA GLY A 325 -16.43 -6.55 2.57
C GLY A 325 -17.96 -6.50 2.74
N LEU A 326 -18.67 -6.58 1.63
CA LEU A 326 -20.14 -6.65 1.64
C LEU A 326 -20.62 -7.94 2.28
N GLU A 327 -21.79 -7.88 2.91
CA GLU A 327 -22.50 -9.07 3.35
C GLU A 327 -22.81 -9.96 2.14
N SER A 328 -22.53 -11.23 2.28
CA SER A 328 -22.75 -12.21 1.22
C SER A 328 -24.11 -12.86 1.43
N THR A 329 -24.88 -12.95 0.35
CA THR A 329 -26.16 -13.68 0.35
C THR A 329 -25.97 -15.20 0.18
N LYS A 330 -24.75 -15.72 0.32
CA LYS A 330 -24.51 -17.16 0.25
C LYS A 330 -25.31 -17.87 1.34
N LEU A 331 -26.11 -18.83 0.90
CA LEU A 331 -26.78 -19.75 1.82
C LEU A 331 -25.74 -20.69 2.40
N ILE A 332 -25.52 -20.60 3.70
CA ILE A 332 -24.70 -21.54 4.47
C ILE A 332 -25.63 -22.61 5.04
N SER A 333 -25.23 -23.87 4.98
CA SER A 333 -26.00 -24.94 5.59
C SER A 333 -26.07 -24.75 7.12
N PRO A 334 -27.13 -25.21 7.79
CA PRO A 334 -27.24 -25.10 9.24
C PRO A 334 -26.06 -25.76 9.98
N GLU A 335 -25.50 -26.82 9.42
CA GLU A 335 -24.33 -27.52 9.97
C GLU A 335 -23.05 -26.66 9.86
N GLU A 336 -22.81 -26.08 8.67
CA GLU A 336 -21.68 -25.18 8.48
C GLU A 336 -21.80 -23.93 9.35
N ARG A 337 -23.00 -23.35 9.45
CA ARG A 337 -23.27 -22.20 10.31
C ARG A 337 -22.94 -22.52 11.78
N LYS A 338 -23.28 -23.74 12.25
CA LYS A 338 -22.93 -24.19 13.58
C LYS A 338 -21.42 -24.30 13.77
N ILE A 339 -20.70 -24.87 12.80
CA ILE A 339 -19.24 -24.99 12.87
C ILE A 339 -18.59 -23.61 12.93
N VAL A 340 -19.03 -22.67 12.08
CA VAL A 340 -18.52 -21.29 12.09
C VAL A 340 -18.78 -20.60 13.43
N ALA A 341 -19.99 -20.78 14.01
CA ALA A 341 -20.31 -20.18 15.31
C ALA A 341 -19.39 -20.69 16.44
N TYR A 342 -19.06 -21.98 16.45
CA TYR A 342 -18.12 -22.54 17.43
C TYR A 342 -16.68 -22.11 17.17
N HIS A 343 -16.29 -21.96 15.91
CA HIS A 343 -14.98 -21.44 15.52
C HIS A 343 -14.78 -20.01 16.04
N GLU A 344 -15.71 -19.11 15.74
CA GLU A 344 -15.65 -17.71 16.17
C GLU A 344 -15.81 -17.58 17.71
N ALA A 345 -16.64 -18.44 18.33
CA ALA A 345 -16.75 -18.51 19.78
C ALA A 345 -15.42 -18.92 20.43
N GLY A 346 -14.68 -19.83 19.81
CA GLY A 346 -13.34 -20.22 20.25
C GLY A 346 -12.39 -19.05 20.31
N HIS A 347 -12.33 -18.24 19.24
CA HIS A 347 -11.52 -17.02 19.20
C HIS A 347 -11.95 -16.01 20.27
N ALA A 348 -13.25 -15.82 20.45
CA ALA A 348 -13.80 -14.89 21.44
C ALA A 348 -13.45 -15.31 22.88
N VAL A 349 -13.63 -16.58 23.21
CA VAL A 349 -13.35 -17.14 24.55
C VAL A 349 -11.84 -17.13 24.83
N ALA A 350 -11.00 -17.53 23.87
CA ALA A 350 -9.55 -17.43 24.04
C ALA A 350 -9.10 -15.97 24.29
N GLY A 351 -9.61 -15.02 23.50
CA GLY A 351 -9.35 -13.60 23.71
C GLY A 351 -9.82 -13.06 25.07
N TRP A 352 -10.83 -13.71 25.67
CA TRP A 352 -11.37 -13.34 26.99
C TRP A 352 -10.53 -13.81 28.16
N PHE A 353 -10.02 -15.01 28.09
CA PHE A 353 -9.31 -15.68 29.19
C PHE A 353 -7.78 -15.59 29.10
N LEU A 354 -7.21 -15.21 27.95
CA LEU A 354 -5.77 -14.97 27.82
C LEU A 354 -5.42 -13.51 28.22
N GLU A 355 -4.39 -13.37 29.07
CA GLU A 355 -3.99 -12.09 29.64
C GLU A 355 -3.58 -11.07 28.58
N HIS A 356 -2.76 -11.51 27.62
CA HIS A 356 -2.14 -10.63 26.64
C HIS A 356 -2.89 -10.60 25.31
N ALA A 357 -4.00 -11.34 25.19
CA ALA A 357 -4.86 -11.27 24.03
C ALA A 357 -5.54 -9.89 23.90
N SER A 358 -5.78 -9.49 22.66
CA SER A 358 -6.50 -8.25 22.37
C SER A 358 -7.96 -8.34 22.83
N PRO A 359 -8.49 -7.31 23.49
CA PRO A 359 -9.88 -7.33 23.94
C PRO A 359 -10.85 -7.35 22.77
N LEU A 360 -11.91 -8.13 22.94
CA LEU A 360 -12.96 -8.31 21.95
C LEU A 360 -13.86 -7.07 21.86
N LEU A 361 -14.15 -6.61 20.66
CA LEU A 361 -15.17 -5.59 20.40
C LEU A 361 -16.49 -6.23 19.98
N LYS A 362 -16.46 -7.08 18.95
CA LYS A 362 -17.63 -7.81 18.45
C LYS A 362 -17.22 -9.06 17.69
N VAL A 363 -18.16 -9.99 17.57
CA VAL A 363 -18.03 -11.22 16.76
C VAL A 363 -19.27 -11.36 15.90
N THR A 364 -19.11 -11.80 14.67
CA THR A 364 -20.23 -12.05 13.75
C THR A 364 -19.99 -13.33 12.95
N ILE A 365 -21.08 -14.04 12.67
CA ILE A 365 -21.10 -15.21 11.77
C ILE A 365 -21.79 -14.88 10.44
N VAL A 366 -22.02 -13.59 10.14
CA VAL A 366 -22.55 -13.17 8.85
C VAL A 366 -21.48 -13.29 7.78
N PRO A 367 -21.70 -14.08 6.71
CA PRO A 367 -20.72 -14.27 5.66
C PRO A 367 -20.38 -12.97 4.94
N ARG A 368 -19.13 -12.83 4.53
CA ARG A 368 -18.66 -11.64 3.83
C ARG A 368 -18.15 -11.97 2.43
N SER A 369 -18.23 -10.99 1.54
CA SER A 369 -17.84 -11.16 0.13
C SER A 369 -16.36 -11.48 -0.09
N LYS A 370 -15.49 -11.15 0.87
CA LYS A 370 -14.05 -11.50 0.84
C LYS A 370 -13.75 -12.97 1.17
N GLY A 371 -14.80 -13.80 1.35
CA GLY A 371 -14.66 -15.24 1.59
C GLY A 371 -14.61 -15.65 3.06
N SER A 372 -14.64 -14.72 3.99
CA SER A 372 -14.80 -14.99 5.42
C SER A 372 -16.24 -15.42 5.72
N LEU A 373 -16.41 -16.53 6.44
CA LEU A 373 -17.71 -17.04 6.89
C LEU A 373 -18.11 -16.48 8.26
N GLY A 374 -17.14 -16.00 9.02
CA GLY A 374 -17.29 -15.32 10.30
C GLY A 374 -16.16 -14.30 10.47
N PHE A 375 -16.25 -13.49 11.51
CA PHE A 375 -15.28 -12.43 11.73
C PHE A 375 -15.37 -11.92 13.17
N ALA A 376 -14.25 -11.89 13.85
CA ALA A 376 -14.11 -11.29 15.16
C ALA A 376 -13.25 -10.02 15.09
N GLN A 377 -13.74 -8.94 15.66
CA GLN A 377 -13.04 -7.67 15.76
C GLN A 377 -12.48 -7.48 17.15
N TYR A 378 -11.18 -7.20 17.21
CA TYR A 378 -10.46 -6.94 18.45
C TYR A 378 -9.88 -5.54 18.47
N LEU A 379 -9.63 -5.00 19.64
CA LEU A 379 -8.88 -3.76 19.83
C LEU A 379 -7.41 -4.12 20.09
N PRO A 380 -6.50 -4.01 19.11
CA PRO A 380 -5.10 -4.30 19.34
C PRO A 380 -4.52 -3.29 20.32
N LYS A 381 -3.73 -3.78 21.27
CA LYS A 381 -2.92 -2.91 22.13
C LYS A 381 -1.77 -2.33 21.30
N GLU A 382 -1.61 -1.01 21.32
CA GLU A 382 -0.49 -0.31 20.66
C GLU A 382 0.80 -0.51 21.50
N VAL A 383 1.38 -1.72 21.43
CA VAL A 383 2.60 -2.08 22.16
C VAL A 383 3.74 -2.24 21.16
N SER A 384 4.80 -1.43 21.34
CA SER A 384 5.99 -1.45 20.48
C SER A 384 6.91 -2.65 20.75
N LEU A 385 6.96 -3.16 21.99
CA LEU A 385 7.79 -4.29 22.38
C LEU A 385 6.94 -5.41 22.95
N ARG A 386 7.11 -6.63 22.45
CA ARG A 386 6.38 -7.82 22.91
C ARG A 386 7.32 -8.87 23.45
N THR A 387 6.95 -9.48 24.57
CA THR A 387 7.65 -10.64 25.13
C THR A 387 7.21 -11.94 24.43
N LYS A 388 8.00 -13.01 24.58
CA LYS A 388 7.67 -14.34 24.06
C LYS A 388 6.27 -14.79 24.54
N THR A 389 5.95 -14.59 25.82
CA THR A 389 4.64 -14.97 26.39
C THR A 389 3.49 -14.19 25.76
N GLN A 390 3.66 -12.89 25.50
CA GLN A 390 2.65 -12.07 24.83
C GLN A 390 2.39 -12.54 23.40
N ILE A 391 3.44 -12.90 22.67
CA ILE A 391 3.30 -13.40 21.30
C ILE A 391 2.62 -14.78 21.32
N MET A 392 2.98 -15.65 22.27
CA MET A 392 2.36 -16.97 22.40
C MET A 392 0.86 -16.88 22.74
N ASP A 393 0.41 -15.90 23.53
CA ASP A 393 -1.02 -15.69 23.77
C ASP A 393 -1.76 -15.26 22.49
N ILE A 394 -1.14 -14.43 21.63
CA ILE A 394 -1.70 -14.07 20.32
C ILE A 394 -1.80 -15.30 19.41
N VAL A 395 -0.79 -16.17 19.44
CA VAL A 395 -0.77 -17.43 18.67
C VAL A 395 -1.88 -18.38 19.17
N CYS A 396 -2.03 -18.55 20.48
CA CYS A 396 -3.09 -19.36 21.07
C CYS A 396 -4.48 -18.82 20.68
N MET A 397 -4.68 -17.50 20.71
CA MET A 397 -5.93 -16.87 20.29
C MET A 397 -6.22 -17.16 18.80
N ALA A 398 -5.21 -17.12 17.93
CA ALA A 398 -5.39 -17.45 16.52
C ALA A 398 -5.67 -18.95 16.26
N LEU A 399 -5.16 -19.85 17.10
CA LEU A 399 -5.42 -21.29 17.00
C LEU A 399 -6.76 -21.71 17.60
N ALA A 400 -7.41 -20.84 18.37
CA ALA A 400 -8.58 -21.15 19.19
C ALA A 400 -9.81 -21.58 18.39
N GLY A 401 -10.02 -20.99 17.20
CA GLY A 401 -11.12 -21.43 16.33
C GLY A 401 -11.00 -22.90 15.95
N ARG A 402 -9.82 -23.33 15.50
CA ARG A 402 -9.55 -24.72 15.16
C ARG A 402 -9.62 -25.66 16.37
N ALA A 403 -9.11 -25.23 17.53
CA ALA A 403 -9.16 -25.99 18.77
C ALA A 403 -10.61 -26.18 19.25
N ALA A 404 -11.44 -25.13 19.15
CA ALA A 404 -12.86 -25.22 19.47
C ALA A 404 -13.62 -26.21 18.57
N GLU A 405 -13.34 -26.21 17.27
CA GLU A 405 -13.88 -27.23 16.36
C GLU A 405 -13.50 -28.66 16.81
N GLN A 406 -12.24 -28.88 17.16
CA GLN A 406 -11.73 -30.19 17.59
C GLN A 406 -12.38 -30.66 18.89
N VAL A 407 -12.46 -29.78 19.90
CA VAL A 407 -13.02 -30.12 21.23
C VAL A 407 -14.51 -30.41 21.17
N HIS A 408 -15.28 -29.75 20.30
CA HIS A 408 -16.73 -29.87 20.24
C HIS A 408 -17.22 -30.87 19.20
N PHE A 409 -16.52 -31.03 18.08
CA PHE A 409 -16.95 -31.88 16.96
C PHE A 409 -16.02 -33.07 16.72
N GLY A 410 -14.86 -33.16 17.41
CA GLY A 410 -13.84 -34.18 17.17
C GLY A 410 -13.18 -34.13 15.80
N LYS A 411 -13.44 -33.06 15.04
CA LYS A 411 -12.91 -32.83 13.69
C LYS A 411 -12.71 -31.32 13.48
N TYR A 412 -11.86 -30.96 12.53
CA TYR A 412 -11.60 -29.59 12.15
C TYR A 412 -11.78 -29.40 10.65
N THR A 413 -12.05 -28.17 10.26
CA THR A 413 -12.34 -27.80 8.87
C THR A 413 -11.20 -27.01 8.23
N THR A 414 -11.38 -26.65 6.96
CA THR A 414 -10.48 -25.77 6.22
C THR A 414 -10.62 -24.30 6.61
N GLY A 415 -11.60 -23.95 7.46
CA GLY A 415 -11.88 -22.56 7.85
C GLY A 415 -10.71 -21.86 8.53
N ALA A 416 -9.87 -22.61 9.26
CA ALA A 416 -8.70 -22.09 9.95
C ALA A 416 -7.48 -21.79 9.05
N SER A 417 -7.60 -21.81 7.71
CA SER A 417 -6.46 -21.63 6.79
C SER A 417 -5.74 -20.29 7.00
N ASP A 418 -6.48 -19.20 7.12
CA ASP A 418 -5.89 -17.87 7.33
C ASP A 418 -5.23 -17.73 8.69
N ASP A 419 -5.81 -18.36 9.72
CA ASP A 419 -5.26 -18.33 11.07
C ASP A 419 -3.97 -19.13 11.16
N LEU A 420 -3.91 -20.29 10.51
CA LEU A 420 -2.68 -21.07 10.40
C LEU A 420 -1.58 -20.32 9.65
N ASN A 421 -1.92 -19.57 8.60
CA ASN A 421 -0.95 -18.73 7.90
C ASN A 421 -0.40 -17.62 8.81
N LYS A 422 -1.25 -16.97 9.61
CA LYS A 422 -0.83 -15.95 10.59
C LYS A 422 0.08 -16.56 11.65
N VAL A 423 -0.33 -17.69 12.23
CA VAL A 423 0.44 -18.43 13.25
C VAL A 423 1.82 -18.80 12.71
N THR A 424 1.87 -19.43 11.54
CA THR A 424 3.13 -19.83 10.91
C THR A 424 4.06 -18.62 10.73
N LYS A 425 3.54 -17.51 10.21
CA LYS A 425 4.32 -16.29 10.02
C LYS A 425 4.88 -15.74 11.34
N ILE A 426 4.04 -15.65 12.37
CA ILE A 426 4.43 -15.12 13.68
C ILE A 426 5.52 -15.99 14.32
N ILE A 427 5.36 -17.32 14.32
CA ILE A 427 6.34 -18.22 14.93
C ILE A 427 7.67 -18.21 14.16
N TYR A 428 7.62 -18.20 12.81
CA TYR A 428 8.85 -18.02 12.02
C TYR A 428 9.57 -16.69 12.34
N GLU A 429 8.84 -15.60 12.52
CA GLU A 429 9.44 -14.31 12.93
C GLU A 429 10.07 -14.41 14.33
N MET A 430 9.44 -15.13 15.27
CA MET A 430 10.00 -15.35 16.61
C MET A 430 11.32 -16.13 16.56
N VAL A 431 11.41 -17.16 15.73
CA VAL A 431 12.59 -18.02 15.62
C VAL A 431 13.67 -17.36 14.78
N GLN A 432 13.30 -16.79 13.63
CA GLN A 432 14.23 -16.34 12.61
C GLN A 432 14.72 -14.89 12.84
N VAL A 433 13.84 -14.00 13.33
CA VAL A 433 14.10 -12.56 13.39
C VAL A 433 14.37 -12.09 14.82
N TYR A 434 13.58 -12.58 15.79
CA TYR A 434 13.66 -12.08 17.16
C TYR A 434 14.59 -12.89 18.07
N GLY A 435 15.13 -14.01 17.60
CA GLY A 435 16.01 -14.86 18.41
C GLY A 435 15.34 -15.41 19.69
N MET A 436 14.00 -15.63 19.66
CA MET A 436 13.22 -16.07 20.82
C MET A 436 13.14 -17.59 20.96
N ASN A 437 14.15 -18.30 20.46
CA ASN A 437 14.26 -19.75 20.53
C ASN A 437 15.63 -20.16 21.09
N GLU A 438 15.68 -21.14 21.99
CA GLU A 438 16.92 -21.54 22.66
C GLU A 438 17.91 -22.27 21.75
N LYS A 439 17.42 -23.07 20.78
CA LYS A 439 18.30 -23.85 19.88
C LYS A 439 18.94 -22.99 18.80
N ILE A 440 18.22 -22.00 18.29
CA ILE A 440 18.76 -21.02 17.34
C ILE A 440 19.60 -19.97 18.09
N GLY A 441 19.24 -19.67 19.34
CA GLY A 441 19.96 -18.71 20.17
C GLY A 441 19.68 -17.26 19.79
N GLN A 442 20.63 -16.39 20.15
CA GLN A 442 20.51 -14.93 19.98
C GLN A 442 20.96 -14.50 18.56
N LEU A 443 20.45 -15.16 17.54
CA LEU A 443 20.76 -14.89 16.14
C LEU A 443 19.51 -14.33 15.43
N ALA A 444 19.73 -13.40 14.52
CA ALA A 444 18.69 -12.85 13.66
C ALA A 444 19.04 -13.07 12.18
N PHE A 445 18.11 -13.64 11.45
CA PHE A 445 18.22 -13.89 10.01
C PHE A 445 17.04 -13.20 9.30
N PRO A 446 17.05 -11.85 9.18
CA PRO A 446 15.97 -11.13 8.55
C PRO A 446 15.84 -11.58 7.09
N LYS A 447 14.58 -11.72 6.63
CA LYS A 447 14.33 -11.96 5.20
C LYS A 447 14.75 -10.71 4.43
N GLU A 448 15.70 -10.84 3.51
CA GLU A 448 15.97 -9.77 2.56
C GLU A 448 14.69 -9.51 1.75
N GLN A 449 14.21 -8.28 1.78
CA GLN A 449 13.00 -7.84 1.09
C GLN A 449 13.22 -7.59 -0.41
N GLY A 450 14.23 -8.18 -1.00
CA GLY A 450 14.49 -8.13 -2.44
C GLY A 450 14.19 -9.49 -3.06
N GLY A 451 13.43 -9.52 -4.16
CA GLY A 451 13.07 -10.71 -4.91
C GLY A 451 14.26 -11.48 -5.50
N GLY A 452 15.21 -11.82 -4.66
CA GLY A 452 16.34 -12.70 -4.95
C GLY A 452 15.87 -14.15 -5.09
N TRP A 453 16.62 -14.93 -5.81
CA TRP A 453 16.42 -16.37 -5.94
C TRP A 453 16.52 -17.03 -4.56
N PRO A 454 15.95 -18.23 -4.35
CA PRO A 454 16.06 -18.99 -3.09
C PRO A 454 17.50 -19.23 -2.61
N GLN A 455 18.51 -18.88 -3.41
CA GLN A 455 19.95 -19.04 -3.13
C GLN A 455 20.55 -17.93 -2.25
N ASP A 456 19.83 -16.83 -1.95
CA ASP A 456 20.36 -15.72 -1.15
C ASP A 456 20.06 -15.86 0.35
N ARG A 457 19.85 -17.10 0.85
CA ARG A 457 19.70 -17.34 2.30
C ARG A 457 21.03 -17.07 3.00
N THR A 458 20.98 -16.29 4.08
CA THR A 458 22.16 -15.95 4.92
C THR A 458 22.55 -17.06 5.90
N TYR A 459 21.89 -18.23 5.84
CA TYR A 459 22.11 -19.38 6.72
C TYR A 459 22.13 -20.69 5.94
N SER A 460 22.75 -21.72 6.54
CA SER A 460 22.90 -23.05 5.94
C SER A 460 21.60 -23.84 5.91
N GLU A 461 21.50 -24.86 5.07
CA GLU A 461 20.36 -25.79 5.05
C GLU A 461 20.14 -26.49 6.41
N SER A 462 21.23 -26.85 7.10
CA SER A 462 21.12 -27.44 8.45
C SER A 462 20.49 -26.48 9.46
N THR A 463 20.78 -25.19 9.36
CA THR A 463 20.11 -24.18 10.20
C THR A 463 18.64 -24.04 9.83
N ALA A 464 18.29 -24.10 8.53
CA ALA A 464 16.90 -24.09 8.08
C ALA A 464 16.11 -25.28 8.64
N GLU A 465 16.66 -26.49 8.59
CA GLU A 465 16.04 -27.69 9.16
C GLU A 465 15.77 -27.55 10.67
N VAL A 466 16.72 -26.99 11.42
CA VAL A 466 16.54 -26.72 12.85
C VAL A 466 15.43 -25.68 13.08
N MET A 467 15.38 -24.61 12.26
CA MET A 467 14.31 -23.60 12.35
C MET A 467 12.95 -24.21 12.07
N ASP A 468 12.82 -25.03 11.02
CA ASP A 468 11.56 -25.68 10.65
C ASP A 468 11.06 -26.62 11.74
N GLU A 469 11.98 -27.38 12.38
CA GLU A 469 11.64 -28.26 13.49
C GLU A 469 11.20 -27.49 14.73
N GLU A 470 11.93 -26.42 15.10
CA GLU A 470 11.57 -25.58 16.25
C GLU A 470 10.23 -24.85 16.04
N VAL A 471 9.96 -24.36 14.85
CA VAL A 471 8.65 -23.79 14.49
C VAL A 471 7.54 -24.83 14.69
N ARG A 472 7.76 -26.08 14.23
CA ARG A 472 6.79 -27.16 14.39
C ARG A 472 6.52 -27.48 15.86
N VAL A 473 7.58 -27.57 16.68
CA VAL A 473 7.48 -27.80 18.12
C VAL A 473 6.70 -26.67 18.79
N MET A 474 7.08 -25.41 18.56
CA MET A 474 6.41 -24.25 19.16
C MET A 474 4.93 -24.15 18.78
N VAL A 475 4.57 -24.45 17.52
CA VAL A 475 3.17 -24.49 17.07
C VAL A 475 2.40 -25.61 17.76
N ALA A 476 3.02 -26.80 17.93
CA ALA A 476 2.40 -27.94 18.60
C ALA A 476 2.15 -27.64 20.09
N GLU A 477 3.11 -27.02 20.79
CA GLU A 477 2.96 -26.59 22.18
C GLU A 477 1.85 -25.54 22.34
N ALA A 478 1.83 -24.53 21.44
CA ALA A 478 0.77 -23.52 21.44
C ALA A 478 -0.61 -24.14 21.19
N TYR A 479 -0.69 -25.10 20.26
CA TYR A 479 -1.95 -25.76 19.94
C TYR A 479 -2.47 -26.62 21.10
N GLN A 480 -1.58 -27.37 21.76
CA GLN A 480 -1.96 -28.17 22.95
C GLN A 480 -2.45 -27.25 24.08
N ARG A 481 -1.72 -26.17 24.39
CA ARG A 481 -2.15 -25.15 25.37
C ARG A 481 -3.52 -24.56 25.02
N THR A 482 -3.79 -24.38 23.73
CA THR A 482 -5.07 -23.86 23.26
C THR A 482 -6.19 -24.90 23.42
N ILE A 483 -5.94 -26.19 23.16
CA ILE A 483 -6.90 -27.27 23.41
C ILE A 483 -7.25 -27.30 24.89
N ASP A 484 -6.23 -27.31 25.77
CA ASP A 484 -6.43 -27.35 27.24
C ASP A 484 -7.30 -26.15 27.70
N LEU A 485 -7.05 -24.97 27.15
CA LEU A 485 -7.87 -23.77 27.41
C LEU A 485 -9.31 -23.93 26.94
N MET A 486 -9.54 -24.53 25.74
CA MET A 486 -10.89 -24.77 25.23
C MET A 486 -11.64 -25.83 26.00
N GLU A 487 -10.96 -26.84 26.54
CA GLU A 487 -11.55 -27.84 27.42
C GLU A 487 -11.94 -27.25 28.76
N GLU A 488 -11.06 -26.45 29.39
CA GLU A 488 -11.33 -25.73 30.64
C GLU A 488 -12.57 -24.82 30.54
N HIS A 489 -12.70 -24.11 29.42
CA HIS A 489 -13.79 -23.16 29.20
C HIS A 489 -14.87 -23.66 28.22
N LYS A 490 -15.06 -24.94 28.12
CA LYS A 490 -15.98 -25.61 27.18
C LYS A 490 -17.41 -25.08 27.25
N GLU A 491 -17.92 -24.87 28.45
CA GLU A 491 -19.27 -24.33 28.68
C GLU A 491 -19.38 -22.89 28.17
N SER A 492 -18.35 -22.08 28.38
CA SER A 492 -18.31 -20.69 27.88
C SER A 492 -18.36 -20.65 26.35
N VAL A 493 -17.64 -21.55 25.67
CA VAL A 493 -17.67 -21.66 24.20
C VAL A 493 -19.06 -22.02 23.70
N ILE A 494 -19.74 -22.96 24.36
CA ILE A 494 -21.12 -23.37 24.01
C ILE A 494 -22.07 -22.18 24.13
N LEU A 495 -22.06 -21.47 25.27
CA LEU A 495 -22.94 -20.32 25.50
C LEU A 495 -22.74 -19.22 24.47
N VAL A 496 -21.49 -18.88 24.16
CA VAL A 496 -21.16 -17.87 23.16
C VAL A 496 -21.58 -18.32 21.75
N ALA A 497 -21.34 -19.58 21.39
CA ALA A 497 -21.71 -20.13 20.08
C ALA A 497 -23.25 -20.18 19.89
N GLU A 498 -24.01 -20.55 20.93
CA GLU A 498 -25.48 -20.57 20.88
C GLU A 498 -26.04 -19.16 20.73
N LEU A 499 -25.48 -18.18 21.44
CA LEU A 499 -25.89 -16.78 21.26
C LEU A 499 -25.55 -16.27 19.86
N LEU A 500 -24.36 -16.61 19.31
CA LEU A 500 -23.99 -16.27 17.93
C LEU A 500 -24.94 -16.88 16.90
N MET A 501 -25.37 -18.12 17.09
CA MET A 501 -26.35 -18.74 16.20
C MET A 501 -27.71 -18.04 16.23
N LYS A 502 -28.09 -17.42 17.37
CA LYS A 502 -29.36 -16.71 17.55
C LYS A 502 -29.31 -15.28 17.05
N GLU A 503 -28.31 -14.51 17.47
CA GLU A 503 -28.23 -13.05 17.21
C GLU A 503 -27.34 -12.70 16.00
N GLU A 504 -26.61 -13.67 15.42
CA GLU A 504 -25.67 -13.55 14.30
C GLU A 504 -24.47 -12.61 14.57
N THR A 505 -24.63 -11.61 15.41
CA THR A 505 -23.57 -10.66 15.81
C THR A 505 -23.73 -10.35 17.29
N ILE A 506 -22.66 -10.52 18.05
CA ILE A 506 -22.60 -10.24 19.49
C ILE A 506 -21.49 -9.25 19.80
N SER A 507 -21.71 -8.42 20.80
CA SER A 507 -20.79 -7.41 21.28
C SER A 507 -20.02 -7.88 22.53
N HIS A 508 -18.99 -7.12 22.92
CA HIS A 508 -18.30 -7.30 24.20
C HIS A 508 -19.28 -7.38 25.39
N THR A 509 -20.29 -6.50 25.42
CA THR A 509 -21.26 -6.44 26.53
C THR A 509 -22.12 -7.69 26.61
N ASP A 510 -22.40 -8.33 25.50
CA ASP A 510 -23.19 -9.56 25.47
C ASP A 510 -22.36 -10.76 25.96
N VAL A 511 -21.07 -10.79 25.58
CA VAL A 511 -20.14 -11.81 26.09
C VAL A 511 -19.91 -11.63 27.59
N ALA A 512 -19.74 -10.38 28.09
CA ALA A 512 -19.60 -10.11 29.51
C ALA A 512 -20.81 -10.56 30.36
N LYS A 513 -22.03 -10.42 29.81
CA LYS A 513 -23.26 -10.92 30.48
C LYS A 513 -23.32 -12.43 30.58
N LEU A 514 -22.72 -13.15 29.61
CA LEU A 514 -22.76 -14.62 29.55
C LEU A 514 -21.72 -15.28 30.44
N ILE A 515 -20.45 -14.83 30.33
CA ILE A 515 -19.30 -15.50 30.94
C ILE A 515 -18.58 -14.65 32.01
N GLY A 516 -19.20 -13.50 32.37
CA GLY A 516 -18.65 -12.57 33.37
C GLY A 516 -17.65 -11.59 32.78
N ASP A 517 -17.27 -10.58 33.57
CA ASP A 517 -16.31 -9.56 33.15
C ASP A 517 -14.92 -10.16 32.92
N ARG A 518 -14.20 -9.62 31.93
CA ARG A 518 -12.82 -10.03 31.65
C ARG A 518 -11.93 -9.68 32.86
N LYS A 519 -11.14 -10.66 33.35
CA LYS A 519 -10.29 -10.51 34.54
C LYS A 519 -9.09 -9.60 34.33
N PHE A 520 -8.66 -9.40 33.10
CA PHE A 520 -7.45 -8.66 32.74
C PHE A 520 -7.79 -7.26 32.22
N SER A 521 -7.05 -6.24 32.69
CA SER A 521 -7.22 -4.88 32.17
C SER A 521 -6.88 -4.83 30.68
N ALA A 522 -7.75 -4.21 29.95
CA ALA A 522 -7.60 -4.04 28.50
C ALA A 522 -6.82 -2.78 28.10
N GLY A 523 -6.52 -1.91 29.09
CA GLY A 523 -5.86 -0.61 28.94
C GLY A 523 -6.86 0.54 28.98
N VAL A 524 -6.34 1.73 29.30
CA VAL A 524 -7.15 2.96 29.51
C VAL A 524 -8.03 3.28 28.30
N GLU A 525 -7.50 3.08 27.11
CA GLU A 525 -8.21 3.36 25.85
C GLU A 525 -9.44 2.48 25.63
N TYR A 526 -9.35 1.22 26.07
CA TYR A 526 -10.48 0.29 26.01
C TYR A 526 -11.50 0.57 27.10
N ASP A 527 -11.05 0.92 28.28
CA ASP A 527 -11.94 1.28 29.40
C ASP A 527 -12.71 2.57 29.06
N GLU A 528 -12.06 3.55 28.43
CA GLU A 528 -12.74 4.74 27.88
C GLU A 528 -13.78 4.37 26.82
N TYR A 529 -13.45 3.46 25.90
CA TYR A 529 -14.41 2.94 24.94
C TYR A 529 -15.62 2.28 25.61
N LEU A 530 -15.39 1.44 26.61
CA LEU A 530 -16.47 0.75 27.35
C LEU A 530 -17.33 1.68 28.17
N VAL A 531 -16.76 2.71 28.81
CA VAL A 531 -17.51 3.73 29.54
C VAL A 531 -18.50 4.42 28.60
N HIS A 532 -18.07 4.76 27.40
CA HIS A 532 -18.95 5.37 26.40
C HIS A 532 -20.00 4.40 25.85
N VAL A 533 -19.71 3.10 25.77
CA VAL A 533 -20.70 2.07 25.37
C VAL A 533 -21.73 1.84 26.48
N ARG A 534 -21.30 1.74 27.74
CA ARG A 534 -22.23 1.55 28.89
C ARG A 534 -23.20 2.71 29.08
N SER A 535 -22.81 3.94 28.79
CA SER A 535 -23.70 5.11 28.87
C SER A 535 -24.83 5.12 27.84
N TYR A 536 -24.80 4.21 26.84
CA TYR A 536 -25.85 4.08 25.81
C TYR A 536 -26.92 3.03 26.10
N PHE A 537 -26.66 2.10 27.01
CA PHE A 537 -27.59 1.02 27.35
C PHE A 537 -28.23 1.21 28.72
N CYS A 538 -27.96 2.33 29.38
CA CYS A 538 -28.73 2.86 30.50
C CYS A 538 -29.58 4.04 30.06
#